data_05674ccd4924cbdff87682d046a551f2
#
_entry.id   05674ccd4924cbdff87682d046a551f2
#
_cell.length_a   1.000
_cell.length_b   1.000
_cell.length_c   1.000
_cell.angle_alpha   90.00
_cell.angle_beta   90.00
_cell.angle_gamma   90.00
#
_symmetry.space_group_name_H-M   'P 1'
#
loop_
_entity.id
_entity.type
_entity.pdbx_description
1 polymer ?
#
loop_
_entity_poly.entity_id
_entity_poly.type
_entity_poly.pdbx_seq_one_letter_code
_entity_poly.pdbx_strand_id
1 'polypeptide(L)'
;MLLFLRMLLLALLVFALAETKLNLQNKNVMLTYVIEPSLLKEGQMNLFLEDAPDATLRLLVKGFPELDLEKLPDIKTDNWQMAQELQQLNSDSIVVFSKAMLSSMKGIRPTISNKVHWIVMDDIVTTDSLLGASAANEGVLLHAVKGDDTYTDIQNEFIPKDQIIYEFGDSISLEYNGVVNKLPLWPSDTVQVGLYYDIDFLKDKYFFSAAFEALTKYTQQPLLVTEVQDVGEDEFDVIVWLKTSPTPDFEGTLIRFLPDSLANDLIAETSQNNRFDLTERLSIENVLNGRLTERLLQIVGFRPQLKEAVTNLDKRTISEEEFIPAVVDMEASNKTQKRSSLNLWLWVVALFVLVAERITAKFRRQ
;
A
#
# COMPACT_ATOMS: atom_id res chain seq x y z
N MET A 1 49.04 52.98 19.87
CA MET A 1 49.36 51.50 19.83
C MET A 1 48.75 50.81 21.07
N LEU A 2 49.05 51.23 22.31
CA LEU A 2 48.56 50.59 23.52
C LEU A 2 47.04 50.59 23.63
N LEU A 3 46.35 51.68 23.26
CA LEU A 3 44.89 51.80 23.28
C LEU A 3 44.25 50.87 22.26
N PHE A 4 44.87 50.73 21.09
CA PHE A 4 44.41 49.78 20.04
C PHE A 4 44.48 48.31 20.52
N LEU A 5 45.60 47.91 21.20
CA LEU A 5 45.73 46.60 21.75
C LEU A 5 44.68 46.29 22.83
N ARG A 6 44.35 47.24 23.67
CA ARG A 6 43.31 47.11 24.70
C ARG A 6 41.92 46.98 24.10
N MET A 7 41.60 47.77 23.07
CA MET A 7 40.36 47.63 22.33
C MET A 7 40.23 46.29 21.62
N LEU A 8 41.31 45.80 21.00
CA LEU A 8 41.37 44.49 20.37
C LEU A 8 41.17 43.37 21.38
N LEU A 9 41.81 43.45 22.54
CA LEU A 9 41.68 42.47 23.62
C LEU A 9 40.23 42.42 24.14
N LEU A 10 39.58 43.57 24.29
CA LEU A 10 38.18 43.67 24.73
C LEU A 10 37.25 43.11 23.69
N ALA A 11 37.49 43.36 22.41
CA ALA A 11 36.70 42.77 21.32
C ALA A 11 36.84 41.25 21.26
N LEU A 12 38.08 40.69 21.39
CA LEU A 12 38.30 39.26 21.44
C LEU A 12 37.64 38.60 22.66
N LEU A 13 37.59 39.30 23.80
CA LEU A 13 36.96 38.80 25.01
C LEU A 13 35.46 38.76 24.87
N VAL A 14 34.86 39.77 24.23
CA VAL A 14 33.41 39.77 23.85
C VAL A 14 33.08 38.66 22.89
N PHE A 15 33.92 38.42 21.84
CA PHE A 15 33.71 37.31 20.89
C PHE A 15 33.88 35.95 21.56
N ALA A 16 34.79 35.79 22.50
CA ALA A 16 34.97 34.55 23.26
C ALA A 16 33.80 34.25 24.20
N LEU A 17 33.25 35.29 24.84
CA LEU A 17 32.05 35.19 25.70
C LEU A 17 30.75 34.97 24.89
N ALA A 18 30.68 35.47 23.67
CA ALA A 18 29.54 35.28 22.78
C ALA A 18 29.39 33.85 22.26
N GLU A 19 30.26 32.92 22.65
CA GLU A 19 30.26 31.52 22.18
C GLU A 19 30.01 31.37 20.66
N THR A 20 30.69 32.15 19.83
CA THR A 20 30.51 32.14 18.38
C THR A 20 30.71 30.75 17.81
N LYS A 21 29.64 30.12 17.40
CA LYS A 21 29.61 28.81 16.73
C LYS A 21 29.72 29.05 15.23
N LEU A 22 30.87 28.77 14.65
CA LEU A 22 30.96 28.67 13.19
C LEU A 22 30.27 27.39 12.74
N ASN A 23 29.15 27.55 12.08
CA ASN A 23 28.48 26.48 11.38
C ASN A 23 29.20 26.30 10.03
N LEU A 24 30.26 25.49 10.04
CA LEU A 24 30.92 25.03 8.81
C LEU A 24 30.02 23.99 8.13
N GLN A 25 28.86 24.39 7.64
CA GLN A 25 28.05 23.60 6.73
C GLN A 25 28.70 23.64 5.33
N ASN A 26 29.68 22.80 5.13
CA ASN A 26 30.08 22.35 3.80
C ASN A 26 30.17 20.83 3.81
N LYS A 27 29.06 20.17 4.13
CA LYS A 27 28.81 18.80 3.70
C LYS A 27 27.90 18.91 2.48
N ASN A 28 28.35 18.39 1.37
CA ASN A 28 27.45 17.97 0.29
C ASN A 28 26.47 16.97 0.95
N VAL A 29 25.31 17.47 1.38
CA VAL A 29 24.22 16.62 1.89
C VAL A 29 23.77 15.79 0.73
N MET A 30 23.91 14.47 0.84
CA MET A 30 23.45 13.55 -0.19
C MET A 30 21.92 13.52 -0.13
N LEU A 31 21.29 14.34 -0.95
CA LEU A 31 19.82 14.42 -1.07
C LEU A 31 19.36 13.46 -2.16
N THR A 32 18.39 12.62 -1.82
CA THR A 32 17.77 11.69 -2.76
C THR A 32 16.28 11.94 -2.81
N TYR A 33 15.74 12.13 -4.01
CA TYR A 33 14.31 12.15 -4.28
C TYR A 33 13.87 10.78 -4.77
N VAL A 34 12.81 10.25 -4.19
CA VAL A 34 12.22 8.96 -4.55
C VAL A 34 10.78 9.20 -4.97
N ILE A 35 10.46 8.90 -6.23
CA ILE A 35 9.21 9.30 -6.86
C ILE A 35 8.41 8.07 -7.27
N GLU A 36 7.14 8.05 -6.92
CA GLU A 36 6.21 7.00 -7.35
C GLU A 36 6.00 7.07 -8.87
N PRO A 37 6.13 5.94 -9.62
CA PRO A 37 6.01 5.93 -11.08
C PRO A 37 4.71 6.50 -11.63
N SER A 38 3.60 6.39 -10.89
CA SER A 38 2.29 6.93 -11.29
C SER A 38 2.31 8.45 -11.43
N LEU A 39 2.99 9.17 -10.52
CA LEU A 39 3.12 10.63 -10.56
C LEU A 39 3.88 11.12 -11.83
N LEU A 40 4.83 10.33 -12.27
CA LEU A 40 5.61 10.62 -13.48
C LEU A 40 4.79 10.38 -14.75
N LYS A 41 4.04 9.28 -14.82
CA LYS A 41 3.17 8.96 -15.95
C LYS A 41 2.06 9.98 -16.15
N GLU A 42 1.53 10.52 -15.08
CA GLU A 42 0.47 11.54 -15.11
C GLU A 42 1.03 12.95 -15.31
N GLY A 43 2.35 13.12 -15.35
CA GLY A 43 3.01 14.40 -15.59
C GLY A 43 2.98 15.37 -14.41
N GLN A 44 2.54 14.95 -13.24
CA GLN A 44 2.44 15.79 -12.03
C GLN A 44 3.80 16.30 -11.55
N MET A 45 4.88 15.57 -11.87
CA MET A 45 6.24 15.92 -11.48
C MET A 45 7.04 16.69 -12.53
N ASN A 46 6.45 17.01 -13.71
CA ASN A 46 7.20 17.62 -14.81
C ASN A 46 7.88 18.93 -14.42
N LEU A 47 7.15 19.86 -13.78
CA LEU A 47 7.70 21.14 -13.31
C LEU A 47 8.80 20.96 -12.27
N PHE A 48 8.64 20.00 -11.37
CA PHE A 48 9.64 19.67 -10.36
C PHE A 48 10.91 19.13 -11.00
N LEU A 49 10.79 18.28 -12.03
CA LEU A 49 11.94 17.67 -12.72
C LEU A 49 12.72 18.69 -13.56
N GLU A 50 12.06 19.71 -14.12
CA GLU A 50 12.72 20.80 -14.84
C GLU A 50 13.61 21.66 -13.94
N ASP A 51 13.16 21.89 -12.69
CA ASP A 51 13.86 22.70 -11.70
C ASP A 51 14.60 21.84 -10.65
N ALA A 52 14.67 20.53 -10.85
CA ALA A 52 15.24 19.63 -9.86
C ALA A 52 16.68 20.00 -9.54
N PRO A 53 17.02 20.18 -8.25
CA PRO A 53 18.39 20.46 -7.84
C PRO A 53 19.32 19.26 -8.16
N ASP A 54 20.64 19.47 -8.09
CA ASP A 54 21.67 18.42 -8.23
C ASP A 54 21.50 17.35 -7.13
N ALA A 55 20.47 16.52 -7.27
CA ALA A 55 20.09 15.44 -6.36
C ALA A 55 19.93 14.14 -7.13
N THR A 56 20.09 13.02 -6.44
CA THR A 56 19.86 11.72 -7.05
C THR A 56 18.34 11.47 -7.14
N LEU A 57 17.84 11.25 -8.36
CA LEU A 57 16.44 10.91 -8.63
C LEU A 57 16.28 9.38 -8.73
N ARG A 58 15.35 8.81 -7.99
CA ARG A 58 15.07 7.38 -7.95
C ARG A 58 13.58 7.09 -8.04
N LEU A 59 13.23 5.88 -8.49
CA LEU A 59 11.85 5.39 -8.52
C LEU A 59 11.47 4.72 -7.21
N LEU A 60 10.24 4.95 -6.74
CA LEU A 60 9.65 4.27 -5.58
C LEU A 60 9.17 2.86 -5.98
N VAL A 61 10.13 2.01 -6.31
CA VAL A 61 9.92 0.59 -6.60
C VAL A 61 11.03 -0.23 -5.94
N LYS A 62 10.87 -1.53 -5.87
CA LYS A 62 11.84 -2.41 -5.22
C LYS A 62 13.26 -2.16 -5.74
N GLY A 63 14.19 -1.91 -4.80
CA GLY A 63 15.59 -1.62 -5.10
C GLY A 63 15.90 -0.17 -5.46
N PHE A 64 14.90 0.71 -5.57
CA PHE A 64 15.05 2.15 -5.86
C PHE A 64 16.00 2.46 -7.01
N PRO A 65 15.74 1.94 -8.23
CA PRO A 65 16.57 2.23 -9.39
C PRO A 65 16.59 3.73 -9.69
N GLU A 66 17.64 4.17 -10.39
CA GLU A 66 17.71 5.54 -10.87
C GLU A 66 16.56 5.84 -11.85
N LEU A 67 16.12 7.09 -11.87
CA LEU A 67 15.01 7.54 -12.71
C LEU A 67 15.39 7.42 -14.20
N ASP A 68 14.61 6.64 -14.93
CA ASP A 68 14.63 6.54 -16.39
C ASP A 68 13.22 6.79 -16.91
N LEU A 69 13.00 7.98 -17.49
CA LEU A 69 11.67 8.37 -17.98
C LEU A 69 11.20 7.54 -19.18
N GLU A 70 12.12 6.91 -19.91
CA GLU A 70 11.76 6.07 -21.07
C GLU A 70 11.28 4.67 -20.64
N LYS A 71 11.60 4.25 -19.42
CA LYS A 71 11.33 2.92 -18.90
C LYS A 71 10.59 2.93 -17.57
N LEU A 72 9.50 3.69 -17.49
CA LEU A 72 8.68 3.73 -16.29
C LEU A 72 7.92 2.40 -16.11
N PRO A 73 8.10 1.70 -14.99
CA PRO A 73 7.41 0.46 -14.73
C PRO A 73 5.90 0.69 -14.51
N ASP A 74 5.08 -0.28 -14.95
CA ASP A 74 3.65 -0.30 -14.69
C ASP A 74 3.34 -1.24 -13.53
N ILE A 75 3.80 -0.86 -12.35
CA ILE A 75 3.70 -1.68 -11.15
C ILE A 75 3.04 -0.84 -10.05
N LYS A 76 2.02 -1.39 -9.41
CA LYS A 76 1.51 -0.84 -8.15
C LYS A 76 2.49 -1.20 -7.04
N THR A 77 3.02 -0.19 -6.38
CA THR A 77 3.98 -0.36 -5.27
C THR A 77 3.24 -0.44 -3.94
N ASP A 78 3.74 -1.29 -3.06
CA ASP A 78 3.38 -1.25 -1.64
C ASP A 78 4.26 -0.20 -0.95
N ASN A 79 3.69 0.99 -0.75
CA ASN A 79 4.43 2.13 -0.22
C ASN A 79 4.91 1.88 1.23
N TRP A 80 4.18 1.11 2.02
CA TRP A 80 4.61 0.78 3.38
C TRP A 80 5.77 -0.22 3.40
N GLN A 81 5.79 -1.20 2.51
CA GLN A 81 6.94 -2.07 2.34
C GLN A 81 8.16 -1.26 1.88
N MET A 82 7.98 -0.39 0.88
CA MET A 82 9.05 0.46 0.39
C MET A 82 9.60 1.40 1.49
N ALA A 83 8.74 1.91 2.37
CA ALA A 83 9.15 2.77 3.48
C ALA A 83 10.16 2.09 4.42
N GLN A 84 10.01 0.79 4.66
CA GLN A 84 10.99 0.03 5.45
C GLN A 84 12.33 -0.11 4.74
N GLU A 85 12.31 -0.34 3.43
CA GLU A 85 13.52 -0.52 2.62
C GLU A 85 14.27 0.82 2.40
N LEU A 86 13.55 1.96 2.36
CA LEU A 86 14.16 3.30 2.20
C LEU A 86 15.22 3.63 3.25
N GLN A 87 15.09 3.09 4.44
CA GLN A 87 16.04 3.32 5.52
C GLN A 87 17.46 2.75 5.21
N GLN A 88 17.53 1.79 4.28
CA GLN A 88 18.79 1.16 3.86
C GLN A 88 19.52 1.98 2.79
N LEU A 89 18.87 2.97 2.17
CA LEU A 89 19.53 3.85 1.21
C LEU A 89 20.63 4.66 1.87
N ASN A 90 21.78 4.67 1.21
CA ASN A 90 22.94 5.47 1.64
C ASN A 90 22.73 6.94 1.22
N SER A 91 21.87 7.66 1.95
CA SER A 91 21.57 9.06 1.74
C SER A 91 21.43 9.78 3.08
N ASP A 92 21.83 11.05 3.13
CA ASP A 92 21.72 11.87 4.35
C ASP A 92 20.28 12.36 4.55
N SER A 93 19.56 12.63 3.46
CA SER A 93 18.14 13.02 3.45
C SER A 93 17.45 12.39 2.25
N ILE A 94 16.24 11.89 2.47
CA ILE A 94 15.41 11.25 1.45
C ILE A 94 14.06 11.97 1.45
N VAL A 95 13.63 12.44 0.29
CA VAL A 95 12.29 13.00 0.08
C VAL A 95 11.51 12.06 -0.82
N VAL A 96 10.37 11.58 -0.35
CA VAL A 96 9.51 10.64 -1.08
C VAL A 96 8.27 11.37 -1.56
N PHE A 97 7.94 11.22 -2.84
CA PHE A 97 6.70 11.69 -3.44
C PHE A 97 5.83 10.50 -3.81
N SER A 98 4.63 10.42 -3.28
CA SER A 98 3.68 9.36 -3.59
C SER A 98 2.23 9.82 -3.47
N LYS A 99 1.30 9.01 -3.95
CA LYS A 99 -0.13 9.15 -3.70
C LYS A 99 -0.53 8.39 -2.43
N ALA A 100 -1.50 8.91 -1.67
CA ALA A 100 -2.04 8.24 -0.48
C ALA A 100 -3.10 7.19 -0.85
N MET A 101 -2.82 6.32 -1.82
CA MET A 101 -3.77 5.32 -2.28
C MET A 101 -3.94 4.18 -1.28
N LEU A 102 -5.18 3.84 -0.95
CA LEU A 102 -5.53 2.73 -0.06
C LEU A 102 -4.93 1.40 -0.56
N SER A 103 -4.89 1.19 -1.87
CA SER A 103 -4.36 -0.03 -2.50
C SER A 103 -2.83 -0.18 -2.39
N SER A 104 -2.10 0.89 -2.04
CA SER A 104 -0.64 0.90 -1.87
C SER A 104 -0.18 0.67 -0.43
N MET A 105 -1.09 0.32 0.47
CA MET A 105 -0.80 0.03 1.86
C MET A 105 -1.18 -1.39 2.19
N LYS A 106 -0.19 -2.19 2.58
CA LYS A 106 -0.43 -3.56 3.04
C LYS A 106 0.32 -3.81 4.35
N GLY A 107 -0.36 -4.50 5.26
CA GLY A 107 0.23 -4.89 6.52
C GLY A 107 0.16 -3.81 7.61
N ILE A 108 1.19 -3.73 8.44
CA ILE A 108 1.25 -2.82 9.60
C ILE A 108 1.98 -1.54 9.20
N ARG A 109 1.46 -0.38 9.64
CA ARG A 109 2.07 0.93 9.42
C ARG A 109 3.54 0.92 9.87
N PRO A 110 4.50 1.18 8.96
CA PRO A 110 5.92 1.14 9.28
C PRO A 110 6.36 2.37 10.09
N THR A 111 7.49 2.22 10.76
CA THR A 111 8.20 3.34 11.38
C THR A 111 9.43 3.68 10.54
N ILE A 112 9.68 4.97 10.34
CA ILE A 112 10.82 5.47 9.56
C ILE A 112 11.66 6.43 10.39
N SER A 113 12.92 6.60 9.99
CA SER A 113 13.81 7.58 10.60
C SER A 113 13.51 9.00 10.14
N ASN A 114 13.88 9.98 10.92
CA ASN A 114 13.74 11.41 10.62
C ASN A 114 14.53 11.90 9.39
N LYS A 115 15.34 11.06 8.76
CA LYS A 115 15.99 11.36 7.48
C LYS A 115 15.06 11.26 6.28
N VAL A 116 13.90 10.59 6.43
CA VAL A 116 12.91 10.39 5.37
C VAL A 116 11.77 11.36 5.55
N HIS A 117 11.57 12.21 4.55
CA HIS A 117 10.45 13.15 4.47
C HIS A 117 9.47 12.67 3.41
N TRP A 118 8.25 12.35 3.82
CA TRP A 118 7.21 11.85 2.94
C TRP A 118 6.25 12.95 2.55
N ILE A 119 6.08 13.16 1.26
CA ILE A 119 5.17 14.16 0.69
C ILE A 119 4.09 13.43 -0.10
N VAL A 120 2.86 13.64 0.30
CA VAL A 120 1.69 13.11 -0.40
C VAL A 120 1.25 14.12 -1.47
N MET A 121 1.06 13.62 -2.69
CA MET A 121 0.53 14.39 -3.79
C MET A 121 -0.95 14.06 -3.95
N ASP A 122 -1.79 15.07 -3.76
CA ASP A 122 -3.24 14.92 -3.96
C ASP A 122 -3.57 14.86 -5.44
N ASP A 123 -4.44 13.92 -5.78
CA ASP A 123 -4.99 13.79 -7.13
C ASP A 123 -6.48 13.43 -7.02
N ILE A 124 -7.33 14.40 -7.33
CA ILE A 124 -8.79 14.18 -7.37
C ILE A 124 -9.11 13.61 -8.75
N VAL A 125 -9.03 12.29 -8.88
CA VAL A 125 -9.40 11.59 -10.10
C VAL A 125 -10.69 10.83 -9.89
N THR A 126 -11.73 11.21 -10.60
CA THR A 126 -12.95 10.40 -10.70
C THR A 126 -12.75 9.27 -11.71
N THR A 127 -13.26 8.10 -11.39
CA THR A 127 -13.30 6.95 -12.28
C THR A 127 -14.73 6.72 -12.74
N ASP A 128 -14.96 6.67 -14.05
CA ASP A 128 -16.22 6.22 -14.67
C ASP A 128 -15.85 5.43 -15.92
N SER A 129 -15.82 4.11 -15.80
CA SER A 129 -15.29 3.26 -16.86
C SER A 129 -16.05 1.94 -16.97
N LEU A 130 -16.25 1.48 -18.21
CA LEU A 130 -16.70 0.12 -18.48
C LEU A 130 -15.51 -0.84 -18.32
N LEU A 131 -15.73 -1.92 -17.57
CA LEU A 131 -14.70 -2.92 -17.28
C LEU A 131 -14.70 -4.07 -18.27
N GLY A 132 -15.88 -4.58 -18.58
CA GLY A 132 -16.12 -5.74 -19.40
C GLY A 132 -17.53 -6.28 -19.22
N ALA A 133 -17.81 -7.41 -19.82
CA ALA A 133 -19.08 -8.09 -19.70
C ALA A 133 -18.89 -9.56 -19.32
N SER A 134 -19.79 -10.11 -18.54
CA SER A 134 -19.85 -11.55 -18.24
C SER A 134 -20.98 -12.19 -19.03
N ALA A 135 -20.73 -13.36 -19.63
CA ALA A 135 -21.76 -14.11 -20.30
C ALA A 135 -22.90 -14.49 -19.35
N ALA A 136 -24.15 -14.37 -19.80
CA ALA A 136 -25.37 -14.76 -19.10
C ALA A 136 -26.29 -15.53 -20.04
N ASN A 137 -27.30 -16.25 -19.50
CA ASN A 137 -28.13 -17.16 -20.31
C ASN A 137 -28.84 -16.48 -21.50
N GLU A 138 -29.32 -15.24 -21.35
CA GLU A 138 -30.11 -14.53 -22.37
C GLU A 138 -29.47 -13.19 -22.79
N GLY A 139 -28.19 -12.99 -22.50
CA GLY A 139 -27.47 -11.76 -22.80
C GLY A 139 -26.12 -11.71 -22.13
N VAL A 140 -25.73 -10.52 -21.68
CA VAL A 140 -24.51 -10.32 -20.92
C VAL A 140 -24.78 -9.42 -19.73
N LEU A 141 -24.03 -9.59 -18.69
CA LEU A 141 -23.98 -8.67 -17.56
C LEU A 141 -22.79 -7.71 -17.76
N LEU A 142 -23.12 -6.46 -18.09
CA LEU A 142 -22.14 -5.40 -18.25
C LEU A 142 -21.68 -4.92 -16.88
N HIS A 143 -20.37 -4.77 -16.72
CA HIS A 143 -19.74 -4.27 -15.49
C HIS A 143 -19.12 -2.91 -15.73
N ALA A 144 -19.53 -1.93 -14.94
CA ALA A 144 -18.97 -0.60 -14.92
C ALA A 144 -18.45 -0.28 -13.52
N VAL A 145 -17.44 0.55 -13.43
CA VAL A 145 -16.93 1.08 -12.16
C VAL A 145 -17.10 2.58 -12.13
N LYS A 146 -17.61 3.09 -11.03
CA LYS A 146 -17.62 4.51 -10.69
C LYS A 146 -16.97 4.71 -9.34
N GLY A 147 -16.20 5.78 -9.24
CA GLY A 147 -15.53 6.06 -7.96
C GLY A 147 -14.80 7.38 -7.96
N ASP A 148 -14.34 7.73 -6.78
CA ASP A 148 -13.46 8.87 -6.53
C ASP A 148 -12.44 8.50 -5.44
N ASP A 149 -11.91 9.48 -4.76
CA ASP A 149 -10.98 9.32 -3.66
C ASP A 149 -11.59 8.68 -2.40
N THR A 150 -12.93 8.64 -2.28
CA THR A 150 -13.65 8.16 -1.09
C THR A 150 -14.29 6.79 -1.28
N TYR A 151 -14.80 6.50 -2.47
CA TYR A 151 -15.51 5.25 -2.75
C TYR A 151 -15.17 4.66 -4.12
N THR A 152 -15.40 3.36 -4.25
CA THR A 152 -15.43 2.63 -5.52
C THR A 152 -16.69 1.79 -5.55
N ASP A 153 -17.56 2.02 -6.54
CA ASP A 153 -18.85 1.33 -6.74
C ASP A 153 -18.82 0.54 -8.05
N ILE A 154 -19.33 -0.69 -8.01
CA ILE A 154 -19.45 -1.55 -9.19
C ILE A 154 -20.91 -1.61 -9.60
N GLN A 155 -21.19 -1.09 -10.78
CA GLN A 155 -22.52 -1.11 -11.35
C GLN A 155 -22.64 -2.26 -12.36
N ASN A 156 -23.70 -3.05 -12.22
CA ASN A 156 -23.99 -4.15 -13.10
C ASN A 156 -25.28 -3.88 -13.86
N GLU A 157 -25.25 -3.99 -15.17
CA GLU A 157 -26.41 -3.81 -16.04
C GLU A 157 -26.57 -5.02 -16.95
N PHE A 158 -27.79 -5.59 -17.01
CA PHE A 158 -28.06 -6.69 -17.91
C PHE A 158 -28.38 -6.17 -19.31
N ILE A 159 -27.62 -6.60 -20.30
CA ILE A 159 -27.80 -6.29 -21.73
C ILE A 159 -28.32 -7.53 -22.45
N PRO A 160 -29.55 -7.52 -22.97
CA PRO A 160 -30.10 -8.65 -23.69
C PRO A 160 -29.40 -8.84 -25.05
N LYS A 161 -29.50 -10.06 -25.60
CA LYS A 161 -28.78 -10.43 -26.85
C LYS A 161 -29.12 -9.54 -28.05
N ASP A 162 -30.31 -9.04 -28.15
CA ASP A 162 -30.77 -8.18 -29.25
C ASP A 162 -30.14 -6.79 -29.26
N GLN A 163 -29.52 -6.37 -28.15
CA GLN A 163 -28.80 -5.11 -28.03
C GLN A 163 -27.27 -5.28 -28.22
N ILE A 164 -26.79 -6.50 -28.39
CA ILE A 164 -25.40 -6.80 -28.67
C ILE A 164 -25.13 -6.61 -30.16
N ILE A 165 -24.21 -5.70 -30.50
CA ILE A 165 -23.88 -5.42 -31.91
C ILE A 165 -23.04 -6.55 -32.50
N TYR A 166 -22.05 -7.03 -31.74
CA TYR A 166 -21.11 -8.05 -32.22
C TYR A 166 -20.44 -8.75 -31.04
N GLU A 167 -20.34 -10.08 -31.16
CA GLU A 167 -19.64 -10.94 -30.20
C GLU A 167 -18.60 -11.78 -30.94
N PHE A 168 -17.36 -11.75 -30.50
CA PHE A 168 -16.28 -12.51 -31.12
C PHE A 168 -15.29 -13.00 -30.06
N GLY A 169 -15.29 -14.30 -29.84
CA GLY A 169 -14.36 -14.97 -28.93
C GLY A 169 -14.44 -14.40 -27.52
N ASP A 170 -13.42 -13.67 -27.13
CA ASP A 170 -13.21 -13.08 -25.82
C ASP A 170 -13.61 -11.58 -25.73
N SER A 171 -14.29 -11.06 -26.75
CA SER A 171 -14.70 -9.66 -26.82
C SER A 171 -16.12 -9.45 -27.31
N ILE A 172 -16.74 -8.38 -26.82
CA ILE A 172 -18.10 -7.98 -27.16
C ILE A 172 -18.10 -6.50 -27.57
N SER A 173 -18.93 -6.17 -28.57
CA SER A 173 -19.21 -4.78 -28.94
C SER A 173 -20.67 -4.47 -28.67
N LEU A 174 -20.93 -3.43 -27.88
CA LEU A 174 -22.27 -2.97 -27.55
C LEU A 174 -22.34 -1.45 -27.54
N GLU A 175 -23.52 -0.91 -27.72
CA GLU A 175 -23.78 0.52 -27.57
C GLU A 175 -24.13 0.82 -26.11
N TYR A 176 -23.37 1.71 -25.50
CA TYR A 176 -23.61 2.18 -24.15
C TYR A 176 -23.52 3.71 -24.12
N ASN A 177 -24.57 4.36 -23.65
CA ASN A 177 -24.70 5.84 -23.66
C ASN A 177 -24.45 6.47 -25.05
N GLY A 178 -24.92 5.81 -26.14
CA GLY A 178 -24.77 6.31 -27.51
C GLY A 178 -23.37 6.13 -28.11
N VAL A 179 -22.48 5.40 -27.43
CA VAL A 179 -21.13 5.10 -27.91
C VAL A 179 -20.96 3.60 -28.05
N VAL A 180 -20.40 3.17 -29.18
CA VAL A 180 -20.05 1.75 -29.38
C VAL A 180 -18.74 1.46 -28.65
N ASN A 181 -18.84 0.55 -27.68
CA ASN A 181 -17.69 0.13 -26.85
C ASN A 181 -17.33 -1.29 -27.22
N LYS A 182 -16.02 -1.56 -27.37
CA LYS A 182 -15.48 -2.91 -27.46
C LYS A 182 -14.87 -3.28 -26.10
N LEU A 183 -15.43 -4.34 -25.50
CA LEU A 183 -15.10 -4.75 -24.13
C LEU A 183 -14.67 -6.22 -24.10
N PRO A 184 -13.86 -6.64 -23.12
CA PRO A 184 -13.61 -8.06 -22.89
C PRO A 184 -14.90 -8.76 -22.46
N LEU A 185 -15.13 -9.95 -23.01
CA LEU A 185 -16.20 -10.86 -22.61
C LEU A 185 -15.60 -11.94 -21.73
N TRP A 186 -16.00 -11.96 -20.49
CA TRP A 186 -15.57 -12.97 -19.53
C TRP A 186 -16.54 -14.14 -19.54
N PRO A 187 -16.04 -15.39 -19.54
CA PRO A 187 -16.89 -16.55 -19.45
C PRO A 187 -17.69 -16.52 -18.13
N SER A 188 -18.91 -17.04 -18.18
CA SER A 188 -19.68 -17.28 -16.97
C SER A 188 -19.34 -18.68 -16.47
N ASP A 189 -18.17 -18.83 -15.89
CA ASP A 189 -17.74 -20.11 -15.31
C ASP A 189 -18.66 -20.44 -14.13
N THR A 190 -19.25 -21.63 -14.17
CA THR A 190 -20.04 -22.15 -13.05
C THR A 190 -19.08 -22.58 -11.95
N VAL A 191 -19.15 -21.99 -10.79
CA VAL A 191 -18.37 -22.43 -9.63
C VAL A 191 -18.91 -23.76 -9.13
N GLN A 192 -18.08 -24.80 -9.15
CA GLN A 192 -18.42 -26.12 -8.68
C GLN A 192 -18.10 -26.27 -7.20
N VAL A 193 -19.13 -26.52 -6.37
CA VAL A 193 -18.96 -26.69 -4.92
C VAL A 193 -19.31 -28.12 -4.51
N GLY A 194 -18.34 -28.82 -3.97
CA GLY A 194 -18.54 -30.13 -3.36
C GLY A 194 -18.88 -29.99 -1.87
N LEU A 195 -20.07 -30.43 -1.46
CA LEU A 195 -20.50 -30.37 -0.08
C LEU A 195 -20.49 -31.79 0.53
N TYR A 196 -19.47 -32.09 1.32
CA TYR A 196 -19.25 -33.37 1.99
C TYR A 196 -19.68 -33.27 3.44
N TYR A 197 -20.54 -34.17 3.92
CA TYR A 197 -21.03 -34.12 5.29
C TYR A 197 -21.36 -35.48 5.86
N ASP A 198 -21.16 -35.65 7.16
CA ASP A 198 -21.70 -36.74 7.95
C ASP A 198 -23.09 -36.38 8.47
N ILE A 199 -23.89 -37.37 8.89
CA ILE A 199 -25.27 -37.19 9.33
C ILE A 199 -25.38 -36.18 10.47
N ASP A 200 -24.36 -36.09 11.33
CA ASP A 200 -24.30 -35.16 12.44
C ASP A 200 -24.21 -33.69 12.01
N PHE A 201 -23.83 -33.44 10.76
CA PHE A 201 -23.65 -32.08 10.16
C PHE A 201 -24.81 -31.67 9.26
N LEU A 202 -25.92 -32.38 9.25
CA LEU A 202 -27.09 -32.03 8.42
C LEU A 202 -27.54 -30.57 8.58
N LYS A 203 -27.53 -30.06 9.83
CA LYS A 203 -27.90 -28.66 10.08
C LYS A 203 -26.92 -27.70 9.48
N ASP A 204 -25.62 -27.93 9.62
CA ASP A 204 -24.56 -27.09 9.06
C ASP A 204 -24.61 -27.07 7.54
N LYS A 205 -24.85 -28.25 6.93
CA LYS A 205 -25.06 -28.39 5.49
C LYS A 205 -26.17 -27.48 4.97
N TYR A 206 -27.32 -27.41 5.66
CA TYR A 206 -28.43 -26.52 5.26
C TYR A 206 -28.03 -25.05 5.27
N PHE A 207 -27.25 -24.60 6.25
CA PHE A 207 -26.78 -23.22 6.28
C PHE A 207 -25.83 -22.91 5.11
N PHE A 208 -24.90 -23.82 4.80
CA PHE A 208 -24.02 -23.66 3.62
C PHE A 208 -24.83 -23.63 2.31
N SER A 209 -25.75 -24.56 2.12
CA SER A 209 -26.61 -24.60 0.92
C SER A 209 -27.41 -23.32 0.75
N ALA A 210 -28.02 -22.81 1.83
CA ALA A 210 -28.76 -21.54 1.80
C ALA A 210 -27.85 -20.34 1.52
N ALA A 211 -26.65 -20.31 2.08
CA ALA A 211 -25.68 -19.25 1.83
C ALA A 211 -25.21 -19.24 0.37
N PHE A 212 -24.92 -20.42 -0.22
CA PHE A 212 -24.54 -20.52 -1.62
C PHE A 212 -25.69 -20.14 -2.58
N GLU A 213 -26.93 -20.51 -2.26
CA GLU A 213 -28.09 -20.06 -3.03
C GLU A 213 -28.25 -18.54 -2.99
N ALA A 214 -28.04 -17.92 -1.82
CA ALA A 214 -28.06 -16.47 -1.68
C ALA A 214 -26.94 -15.81 -2.50
N LEU A 215 -25.74 -16.39 -2.51
CA LEU A 215 -24.61 -15.91 -3.29
C LEU A 215 -24.88 -15.99 -4.80
N THR A 216 -25.47 -17.09 -5.29
CA THR A 216 -25.87 -17.22 -6.70
C THR A 216 -26.83 -16.09 -7.10
N LYS A 217 -27.82 -15.79 -6.25
CA LYS A 217 -28.79 -14.71 -6.51
C LYS A 217 -28.14 -13.32 -6.46
N TYR A 218 -27.23 -13.10 -5.52
CA TYR A 218 -26.56 -11.82 -5.34
C TYR A 218 -25.54 -11.52 -6.44
N THR A 219 -24.67 -12.51 -6.75
CA THR A 219 -23.60 -12.33 -7.73
C THR A 219 -24.03 -12.50 -9.17
N GLN A 220 -25.23 -13.12 -9.39
CA GLN A 220 -25.71 -13.56 -10.69
C GLN A 220 -24.73 -14.46 -11.44
N GLN A 221 -23.80 -15.09 -10.72
CA GLN A 221 -22.89 -16.11 -11.25
C GLN A 221 -23.44 -17.48 -10.90
N PRO A 222 -23.53 -18.41 -11.84
CA PRO A 222 -23.99 -19.76 -11.56
C PRO A 222 -23.02 -20.47 -10.61
N LEU A 223 -23.58 -21.05 -9.55
CA LEU A 223 -22.87 -21.82 -8.56
C LEU A 223 -23.62 -23.15 -8.40
N LEU A 224 -22.94 -24.24 -8.68
CA LEU A 224 -23.51 -25.56 -8.58
C LEU A 224 -23.02 -26.24 -7.30
N VAL A 225 -23.92 -26.47 -6.36
CA VAL A 225 -23.64 -27.20 -5.13
C VAL A 225 -24.01 -28.65 -5.32
N THR A 226 -23.02 -29.54 -5.26
CA THR A 226 -23.22 -30.98 -5.34
C THR A 226 -23.00 -31.61 -3.97
N GLU A 227 -24.00 -32.29 -3.45
CA GLU A 227 -23.90 -33.07 -2.22
C GLU A 227 -23.19 -34.40 -2.53
N VAL A 228 -22.07 -34.64 -1.86
CA VAL A 228 -21.21 -35.80 -2.12
C VAL A 228 -21.01 -36.61 -0.85
N GLN A 229 -21.18 -37.91 -0.94
CA GLN A 229 -20.95 -38.79 0.21
C GLN A 229 -19.52 -39.34 0.26
N ASP A 230 -18.96 -39.69 -0.88
CA ASP A 230 -17.63 -40.25 -0.98
C ASP A 230 -16.74 -39.42 -1.90
N VAL A 231 -15.45 -39.39 -1.65
CA VAL A 231 -14.47 -38.67 -2.48
C VAL A 231 -14.39 -39.38 -3.82
N GLY A 232 -14.89 -38.72 -4.87
CA GLY A 232 -14.86 -39.17 -6.26
C GLY A 232 -13.78 -38.46 -7.09
N GLU A 233 -13.83 -38.66 -8.40
CA GLU A 233 -12.97 -37.99 -9.40
C GLU A 233 -13.56 -36.63 -9.83
N ASP A 234 -14.61 -36.15 -9.15
CA ASP A 234 -15.28 -34.88 -9.50
C ASP A 234 -14.35 -33.70 -9.26
N GLU A 235 -14.25 -32.82 -10.25
CA GLU A 235 -13.48 -31.60 -10.18
C GLU A 235 -14.35 -30.50 -9.55
N PHE A 236 -13.98 -30.05 -8.35
CA PHE A 236 -14.61 -28.93 -7.66
C PHE A 236 -13.65 -27.75 -7.57
N ASP A 237 -14.18 -26.52 -7.56
CA ASP A 237 -13.42 -25.31 -7.26
C ASP A 237 -13.33 -25.09 -5.74
N VAL A 238 -14.41 -25.47 -5.04
CA VAL A 238 -14.56 -25.32 -3.60
C VAL A 238 -15.05 -26.62 -2.98
N ILE A 239 -14.41 -27.07 -1.91
CA ILE A 239 -14.89 -28.19 -1.08
C ILE A 239 -15.25 -27.65 0.31
N VAL A 240 -16.46 -28.00 0.76
CA VAL A 240 -16.87 -27.83 2.15
C VAL A 240 -16.89 -29.23 2.80
N TRP A 241 -15.98 -29.45 3.75
CA TRP A 241 -15.73 -30.71 4.40
C TRP A 241 -16.31 -30.74 5.82
N LEU A 242 -17.53 -31.21 5.95
CA LEU A 242 -18.25 -31.36 7.23
C LEU A 242 -18.25 -32.82 7.68
N LYS A 243 -17.10 -33.45 7.68
CA LYS A 243 -16.89 -34.84 8.11
C LYS A 243 -15.88 -34.91 9.23
N THR A 244 -15.98 -35.99 10.02
CA THR A 244 -15.00 -36.31 11.05
C THR A 244 -13.75 -37.02 10.50
N SER A 245 -13.83 -37.55 9.29
CA SER A 245 -12.72 -38.18 8.60
C SER A 245 -11.69 -37.11 8.12
N PRO A 246 -10.41 -37.53 7.90
CA PRO A 246 -9.39 -36.63 7.38
C PRO A 246 -9.81 -35.99 6.06
N THR A 247 -9.39 -34.74 5.85
CA THR A 247 -9.63 -34.00 4.59
C THR A 247 -8.84 -34.63 3.45
N PRO A 248 -9.41 -34.68 2.23
CA PRO A 248 -8.69 -35.12 1.05
C PRO A 248 -7.58 -34.12 0.70
N ASP A 249 -6.59 -34.59 -0.05
CA ASP A 249 -5.66 -33.70 -0.75
C ASP A 249 -6.41 -33.02 -1.88
N PHE A 250 -6.37 -31.69 -1.90
CA PHE A 250 -7.18 -30.89 -2.83
C PHE A 250 -6.46 -29.57 -3.16
N GLU A 251 -6.38 -29.22 -4.43
CA GLU A 251 -5.69 -28.00 -4.86
C GLU A 251 -6.54 -26.74 -4.77
N GLY A 252 -7.87 -26.87 -4.87
CA GLY A 252 -8.83 -25.74 -4.78
C GLY A 252 -9.04 -25.20 -3.37
N THR A 253 -10.13 -24.46 -3.18
CA THR A 253 -10.50 -23.88 -1.90
C THR A 253 -11.16 -24.92 -0.98
N LEU A 254 -10.61 -25.13 0.21
CA LEU A 254 -11.13 -26.08 1.18
C LEU A 254 -11.59 -25.37 2.46
N ILE A 255 -12.86 -25.57 2.83
CA ILE A 255 -13.44 -25.16 4.10
C ILE A 255 -13.72 -26.43 4.89
N ARG A 256 -13.04 -26.64 6.01
CA ARG A 256 -13.23 -27.84 6.86
C ARG A 256 -13.74 -27.48 8.23
N PHE A 257 -14.47 -28.38 8.87
CA PHE A 257 -14.85 -28.21 10.25
C PHE A 257 -13.67 -28.59 11.16
N LEU A 258 -13.16 -27.60 11.89
CA LEU A 258 -12.14 -27.80 12.91
C LEU A 258 -12.48 -26.88 14.11
N PRO A 259 -13.13 -27.40 15.18
CA PRO A 259 -13.60 -26.58 16.28
C PRO A 259 -12.43 -25.92 17.02
N ASP A 260 -12.51 -24.59 17.19
CA ASP A 260 -11.57 -23.80 17.96
C ASP A 260 -12.33 -22.76 18.81
N SER A 261 -12.37 -23.01 20.12
CA SER A 261 -13.05 -22.14 21.08
C SER A 261 -12.33 -20.80 21.33
N LEU A 262 -11.11 -20.62 20.81
CA LEU A 262 -10.31 -19.40 20.94
C LEU A 262 -10.36 -18.54 19.66
N ALA A 263 -10.95 -19.07 18.61
CA ALA A 263 -11.09 -18.31 17.36
C ALA A 263 -12.08 -17.15 17.52
N ASN A 264 -11.75 -16.01 16.92
CA ASN A 264 -12.63 -14.85 16.91
C ASN A 264 -13.61 -14.87 15.73
N ASP A 265 -13.27 -15.60 14.66
CA ASP A 265 -14.03 -15.67 13.42
C ASP A 265 -14.72 -17.01 13.26
N LEU A 266 -15.94 -17.01 12.72
CA LEU A 266 -16.71 -18.22 12.40
C LEU A 266 -15.97 -19.11 11.38
N ILE A 267 -15.34 -18.47 10.37
CA ILE A 267 -14.45 -19.13 9.42
C ILE A 267 -13.08 -18.46 9.52
N ALA A 268 -12.11 -19.16 10.08
CA ALA A 268 -10.75 -18.69 10.25
C ALA A 268 -9.88 -19.07 9.04
N GLU A 269 -9.03 -18.16 8.63
CA GLU A 269 -8.02 -18.42 7.61
C GLU A 269 -6.81 -19.14 8.22
N THR A 270 -6.31 -20.17 7.54
CA THR A 270 -5.14 -20.90 8.02
C THR A 270 -3.84 -20.33 7.42
N SER A 271 -2.70 -20.80 7.91
CA SER A 271 -1.39 -20.43 7.31
C SER A 271 -1.16 -20.99 5.91
N GLN A 272 -2.02 -21.91 5.45
CA GLN A 272 -1.98 -22.48 4.10
C GLN A 272 -2.93 -21.71 3.19
N ASN A 273 -2.49 -21.41 1.97
CA ASN A 273 -3.34 -20.74 0.99
C ASN A 273 -4.59 -21.57 0.66
N ASN A 274 -5.72 -20.90 0.52
CA ASN A 274 -7.02 -21.47 0.18
C ASN A 274 -7.51 -22.55 1.17
N ARG A 275 -7.10 -22.48 2.44
CA ARG A 275 -7.53 -23.38 3.51
C ARG A 275 -8.17 -22.59 4.64
N PHE A 276 -9.40 -22.98 4.99
CA PHE A 276 -10.22 -22.29 5.95
C PHE A 276 -10.81 -23.28 6.95
N ASP A 277 -10.86 -22.90 8.21
CA ASP A 277 -11.42 -23.70 9.29
C ASP A 277 -12.75 -23.11 9.78
N LEU A 278 -13.84 -23.87 9.67
CA LEU A 278 -15.10 -23.58 10.36
C LEU A 278 -14.91 -23.91 11.83
N THR A 279 -14.88 -22.89 12.68
CA THR A 279 -14.43 -22.97 14.08
C THR A 279 -15.48 -23.46 15.05
N GLU A 280 -16.76 -23.38 14.67
CA GLU A 280 -17.89 -23.86 15.50
C GLU A 280 -19.03 -24.38 14.63
N ARG A 281 -19.96 -25.11 15.27
CA ARG A 281 -21.19 -25.63 14.63
C ARG A 281 -22.12 -24.47 14.30
N LEU A 282 -22.75 -24.53 13.13
CA LEU A 282 -23.61 -23.46 12.67
C LEU A 282 -24.94 -23.38 13.40
N SER A 283 -25.33 -22.19 13.77
CA SER A 283 -26.60 -21.81 14.37
C SER A 283 -27.13 -20.54 13.70
N ILE A 284 -28.41 -20.23 13.87
CA ILE A 284 -28.98 -18.99 13.32
C ILE A 284 -28.21 -17.76 13.84
N GLU A 285 -27.83 -17.79 15.11
CA GLU A 285 -27.15 -16.67 15.77
C GLU A 285 -25.75 -16.44 15.19
N ASN A 286 -24.89 -17.49 15.14
CA ASN A 286 -23.53 -17.32 14.67
C ASN A 286 -23.41 -17.16 13.14
N VAL A 287 -24.35 -17.69 12.36
CA VAL A 287 -24.43 -17.46 10.90
C VAL A 287 -24.70 -15.98 10.59
N LEU A 288 -25.58 -15.33 11.37
CA LEU A 288 -25.89 -13.91 11.20
C LEU A 288 -24.78 -13.02 11.75
N ASN A 289 -24.32 -13.28 12.98
CA ASN A 289 -23.28 -12.48 13.63
C ASN A 289 -21.91 -12.63 12.95
N GLY A 290 -21.56 -13.87 12.54
CA GLY A 290 -20.34 -14.21 11.82
C GLY A 290 -20.40 -13.94 10.31
N ARG A 291 -21.54 -13.40 9.82
CA ARG A 291 -21.72 -13.00 8.41
C ARG A 291 -21.30 -14.09 7.42
N LEU A 292 -21.78 -15.32 7.64
CA LEU A 292 -21.37 -16.50 6.87
C LEU A 292 -21.40 -16.27 5.36
N THR A 293 -22.47 -15.69 4.82
CA THR A 293 -22.62 -15.46 3.38
C THR A 293 -21.59 -14.47 2.84
N GLU A 294 -21.34 -13.38 3.57
CA GLU A 294 -20.32 -12.39 3.19
C GLU A 294 -18.91 -13.01 3.23
N ARG A 295 -18.65 -13.83 4.24
CA ARG A 295 -17.36 -14.52 4.36
C ARG A 295 -17.15 -15.53 3.21
N LEU A 296 -18.17 -16.28 2.86
CA LEU A 296 -18.13 -17.20 1.73
C LEU A 296 -17.94 -16.44 0.39
N LEU A 297 -18.55 -15.26 0.24
CA LEU A 297 -18.32 -14.41 -0.93
C LEU A 297 -16.84 -14.06 -1.12
N GLN A 298 -16.14 -13.76 -0.02
CA GLN A 298 -14.71 -13.46 -0.06
C GLN A 298 -13.85 -14.70 -0.38
N ILE A 299 -14.22 -15.85 0.20
CA ILE A 299 -13.47 -17.11 0.09
C ILE A 299 -13.59 -17.74 -1.30
N VAL A 300 -14.81 -17.77 -1.84
CA VAL A 300 -15.09 -18.43 -3.14
C VAL A 300 -14.45 -17.69 -4.32
N GLY A 301 -14.17 -16.39 -4.17
CA GLY A 301 -13.39 -15.64 -5.18
C GLY A 301 -14.12 -15.48 -6.51
N PHE A 302 -15.39 -15.08 -6.47
CA PHE A 302 -16.19 -14.82 -7.67
C PHE A 302 -15.53 -13.82 -8.61
N ARG A 303 -15.53 -14.14 -9.92
CA ARG A 303 -15.07 -13.29 -11.01
C ARG A 303 -13.69 -12.65 -10.75
N PRO A 304 -12.62 -13.43 -10.72
CA PRO A 304 -11.27 -12.93 -10.47
C PRO A 304 -10.87 -11.83 -11.45
N GLN A 305 -11.28 -11.91 -12.72
CA GLN A 305 -11.03 -10.90 -13.75
C GLN A 305 -11.67 -9.54 -13.41
N LEU A 306 -12.90 -9.56 -12.90
CA LEU A 306 -13.59 -8.34 -12.44
C LEU A 306 -12.88 -7.74 -11.23
N LYS A 307 -12.48 -8.57 -10.27
CA LYS A 307 -11.75 -8.14 -9.09
C LYS A 307 -10.43 -7.46 -9.47
N GLU A 308 -9.69 -8.05 -10.40
CA GLU A 308 -8.44 -7.48 -10.90
C GLU A 308 -8.67 -6.15 -11.62
N ALA A 309 -9.66 -6.08 -12.52
CA ALA A 309 -10.02 -4.86 -13.26
C ALA A 309 -10.41 -3.72 -12.31
N VAL A 310 -11.27 -4.00 -11.31
CA VAL A 310 -11.66 -3.01 -10.29
C VAL A 310 -10.48 -2.55 -9.45
N THR A 311 -9.62 -3.49 -9.01
CA THR A 311 -8.43 -3.17 -8.21
C THR A 311 -7.49 -2.24 -8.97
N ASN A 312 -7.42 -2.35 -10.31
CA ASN A 312 -6.59 -1.48 -11.13
C ASN A 312 -7.14 -0.06 -11.24
N LEU A 313 -8.45 0.12 -11.12
CA LEU A 313 -9.14 1.41 -11.21
C LEU A 313 -9.54 2.00 -9.85
N ASP A 314 -9.26 1.31 -8.76
CA ASP A 314 -9.51 1.80 -7.40
C ASP A 314 -8.62 3.01 -7.11
N LYS A 315 -9.26 4.18 -6.92
CA LYS A 315 -8.61 5.47 -6.67
C LYS A 315 -8.82 5.96 -5.24
N ARG A 316 -9.42 5.13 -4.37
CA ARG A 316 -9.64 5.51 -2.98
C ARG A 316 -8.34 5.86 -2.29
N THR A 317 -8.38 6.97 -1.57
CA THR A 317 -7.26 7.48 -0.78
C THR A 317 -7.58 7.43 0.72
N ILE A 318 -6.57 7.59 1.52
CA ILE A 318 -6.74 7.83 2.96
C ILE A 318 -6.11 9.15 3.35
N SER A 319 -6.39 9.59 4.56
CA SER A 319 -5.79 10.82 5.08
C SER A 319 -4.26 10.74 5.09
N GLU A 320 -3.60 11.85 4.80
CA GLU A 320 -2.14 11.96 4.84
C GLU A 320 -1.57 11.49 6.18
N GLU A 321 -2.24 11.81 7.28
CA GLU A 321 -1.83 11.46 8.64
C GLU A 321 -1.81 9.94 8.88
N GLU A 322 -2.74 9.20 8.26
CA GLU A 322 -2.80 7.73 8.36
C GLU A 322 -1.83 7.07 7.38
N PHE A 323 -1.63 7.67 6.22
CA PHE A 323 -0.79 7.12 5.16
C PHE A 323 0.70 7.23 5.49
N ILE A 324 1.16 8.41 5.94
CA ILE A 324 2.58 8.65 6.20
C ILE A 324 3.07 7.70 7.30
N PRO A 325 4.21 6.99 7.07
CA PRO A 325 4.83 6.18 8.11
C PRO A 325 5.09 6.95 9.41
N ALA A 326 5.03 6.28 10.55
CA ALA A 326 5.32 6.90 11.83
C ALA A 326 6.81 7.27 11.91
N VAL A 327 7.11 8.54 12.17
CA VAL A 327 8.51 8.99 12.34
C VAL A 327 8.95 8.69 13.76
N VAL A 328 10.03 7.93 13.90
CA VAL A 328 10.72 7.72 15.17
C VAL A 328 12.00 8.53 15.12
N ASP A 329 12.15 9.45 16.08
CA ASP A 329 13.45 10.04 16.35
C ASP A 329 14.37 8.91 16.82
N MET A 330 15.05 8.27 15.87
CA MET A 330 16.24 7.54 16.28
C MET A 330 17.13 8.60 16.91
N GLU A 331 17.29 8.51 18.23
CA GLU A 331 18.28 9.31 18.95
C GLU A 331 19.48 9.42 18.05
N ALA A 332 19.82 10.64 17.72
CA ALA A 332 20.94 10.94 16.85
C ALA A 332 22.10 10.11 17.36
N SER A 333 22.33 8.96 16.71
CA SER A 333 23.52 8.16 16.93
C SER A 333 24.63 9.17 16.78
N ASN A 334 25.19 9.58 17.88
CA ASN A 334 26.21 10.56 18.09
C ASN A 334 27.20 10.70 16.91
N LYS A 335 26.72 11.16 15.75
CA LYS A 335 27.54 11.97 14.88
C LYS A 335 27.63 13.29 15.62
N THR A 336 28.45 13.29 16.67
CA THR A 336 29.01 14.51 17.23
C THR A 336 29.35 15.37 16.03
N GLN A 337 28.41 16.28 15.67
CA GLN A 337 28.79 17.45 14.92
C GLN A 337 30.01 17.94 15.68
N LYS A 338 31.19 17.76 15.08
CA LYS A 338 32.42 18.29 15.60
C LYS A 338 32.27 19.78 15.50
N ARG A 339 31.47 20.34 16.43
CA ARG A 339 31.39 21.77 16.69
C ARG A 339 32.78 22.15 17.11
N SER A 340 33.62 22.54 16.17
CA SER A 340 34.89 23.12 16.49
C SER A 340 34.56 24.40 17.22
N SER A 341 34.61 24.35 18.55
CA SER A 341 34.50 25.53 19.37
C SER A 341 35.71 26.38 19.03
N LEU A 342 35.51 27.46 18.28
CA LEU A 342 36.52 28.50 18.06
C LEU A 342 36.97 29.10 19.38
N ASN A 343 36.28 28.81 20.47
CA ASN A 343 36.51 29.36 21.80
C ASN A 343 37.94 29.09 22.26
N LEU A 344 38.48 27.91 22.05
CA LEU A 344 39.85 27.58 22.46
C LEU A 344 40.89 28.41 21.69
N TRP A 345 40.72 28.61 20.40
CA TRP A 345 41.58 29.42 19.57
C TRP A 345 41.46 30.91 19.89
N LEU A 346 40.29 31.40 20.18
CA LEU A 346 40.05 32.79 20.62
C LEU A 346 40.76 33.08 21.98
N TRP A 347 40.72 32.14 22.91
CA TRP A 347 41.46 32.30 24.19
C TRP A 347 42.99 32.30 24.00
N VAL A 348 43.50 31.48 23.09
CA VAL A 348 44.94 31.47 22.75
C VAL A 348 45.35 32.81 22.12
N VAL A 349 44.57 33.29 21.15
CA VAL A 349 44.84 34.60 20.50
C VAL A 349 44.72 35.75 21.52
N ALA A 350 43.73 35.73 22.39
CA ALA A 350 43.55 36.73 23.46
C ALA A 350 44.75 36.75 24.44
N LEU A 351 45.28 35.55 24.79
CA LEU A 351 46.49 35.42 25.60
C LEU A 351 47.69 36.06 24.94
N PHE A 352 47.91 35.82 23.63
CA PHE A 352 49.03 36.43 22.90
C PHE A 352 48.93 37.95 22.82
N VAL A 353 47.69 38.48 22.59
CA VAL A 353 47.46 39.93 22.57
C VAL A 353 47.71 40.54 23.97
N LEU A 354 47.30 39.86 25.03
CA LEU A 354 47.56 40.29 26.41
C LEU A 354 49.06 40.32 26.74
N VAL A 355 49.83 39.31 26.35
CA VAL A 355 51.27 39.29 26.52
C VAL A 355 51.94 40.44 25.74
N ALA A 356 51.52 40.67 24.48
CA ALA A 356 52.02 41.76 23.66
C ALA A 356 51.72 43.14 24.26
N GLU A 357 50.50 43.32 24.83
CA GLU A 357 50.12 44.53 25.57
C GLU A 357 51.01 44.76 26.76
N ARG A 358 51.28 43.74 27.56
CA ARG A 358 52.14 43.81 28.74
C ARG A 358 53.61 44.15 28.39
N ILE A 359 54.12 43.54 27.35
CA ILE A 359 55.48 43.82 26.87
C ILE A 359 55.59 45.28 26.39
N THR A 360 54.63 45.73 25.54
CA THR A 360 54.62 47.12 25.05
C THR A 360 54.37 48.14 26.15
N ALA A 361 53.55 47.81 27.16
CA ALA A 361 53.37 48.65 28.34
C ALA A 361 54.65 48.78 29.17
N LYS A 362 55.41 47.68 29.31
CA LYS A 362 56.68 47.67 30.05
C LYS A 362 57.77 48.49 29.34
N PHE A 363 57.87 48.39 28.01
CA PHE A 363 58.83 49.17 27.24
C PHE A 363 58.49 50.66 27.14
N ARG A 364 57.25 51.06 27.42
CA ARG A 364 56.76 52.45 27.41
C ARG A 364 56.79 53.11 28.77
N ARG A 365 57.19 52.40 29.84
CA ARG A 365 57.51 52.99 31.12
C ARG A 365 58.87 53.62 31.04
N GLN A 366 58.85 54.80 30.55
CA GLN A 366 59.81 55.84 30.88
C GLN A 366 59.07 56.94 31.60
#